data_4ab5a83397befaec5f0b3ae5e815fe55
#
_entry.id   4ab5a83397befaec5f0b3ae5e815fe55
#
_cell.length_a   1.000
_cell.length_b   1.000
_cell.length_c   1.000
_cell.angle_alpha   90.00
_cell.angle_beta   90.00
_cell.angle_gamma   90.00
#
_symmetry.space_group_name_H-M   'P 1'
#
loop_
_entity.id
_entity.type
_entity.pdbx_description
1 polymer ?
#
loop_
_entity_poly.entity_id
_entity_poly.type
_entity_poly.pdbx_seq_one_letter_code
_entity_poly.pdbx_strand_id
1 'polypeptide(L)' 'MIPVDFPGVNCTYTADKCLPLPACQQMNEEFQTVEVISCHEMTDEEIVLMLKQIKAGQRPAVYLSVIGGQPPVAMWVRE' A
#
# COMPACT_ATOMS: atom_id res chain seq x y z
N MET A 1 -3.61 4.74 -5.18
CA MET A 1 -2.45 3.84 -5.33
C MET A 1 -2.91 2.48 -5.75
N ILE A 2 -2.11 1.79 -6.55
CA ILE A 2 -2.46 0.50 -7.14
C ILE A 2 -1.48 -0.55 -6.64
N PRO A 3 -1.96 -1.68 -6.08
CA PRO A 3 -1.08 -2.78 -5.70
C PRO A 3 -0.38 -3.36 -6.94
N VAL A 4 0.92 -3.58 -6.85
CA VAL A 4 1.72 -4.10 -7.97
C VAL A 4 2.58 -5.25 -7.51
N ASP A 5 3.03 -6.05 -8.48
CA ASP A 5 3.98 -7.12 -8.26
C ASP A 5 5.37 -6.56 -7.92
N PHE A 6 6.17 -7.31 -7.18
CA PHE A 6 7.53 -6.92 -6.80
C PHE A 6 8.37 -8.16 -6.50
N PRO A 7 9.71 -8.05 -6.50
CA PRO A 7 10.55 -9.18 -6.10
C PRO A 7 10.27 -9.62 -4.67
N GLY A 8 10.08 -10.92 -4.48
CA GLY A 8 9.79 -11.49 -3.16
C GLY A 8 8.33 -11.82 -2.91
N VAL A 9 7.42 -11.51 -3.86
CA VAL A 9 6.01 -11.92 -3.74
C VAL A 9 5.92 -13.43 -3.61
N ASN A 10 5.23 -13.91 -2.58
CA ASN A 10 5.02 -15.33 -2.35
C ASN A 10 3.55 -15.70 -2.16
N CYS A 11 2.65 -14.72 -2.19
CA CYS A 11 1.22 -14.97 -2.09
C CYS A 11 0.43 -13.81 -2.73
N THR A 12 -0.86 -14.04 -2.93
CA THR A 12 -1.77 -13.01 -3.43
C THR A 12 -3.05 -13.08 -2.61
N TYR A 13 -3.40 -11.97 -1.99
CA TYR A 13 -4.67 -11.86 -1.27
C TYR A 13 -5.75 -11.39 -2.22
N THR A 14 -6.92 -12.01 -2.14
CA THR A 14 -8.08 -11.65 -2.95
C THR A 14 -9.29 -11.42 -2.07
N ALA A 15 -10.13 -10.50 -2.47
CA ALA A 15 -11.41 -10.23 -1.81
C ALA A 15 -12.41 -9.74 -2.85
N ASP A 16 -13.71 -9.94 -2.59
CA ASP A 16 -14.76 -9.48 -3.49
C ASP A 16 -14.67 -7.97 -3.68
N LYS A 17 -14.76 -7.54 -4.94
CA LYS A 17 -14.76 -6.12 -5.34
C LYS A 17 -13.45 -5.39 -5.03
N CYS A 18 -12.37 -6.12 -4.74
CA CYS A 18 -11.05 -5.56 -4.49
C CYS A 18 -10.06 -6.05 -5.53
N LEU A 19 -9.07 -5.20 -5.84
CA LEU A 19 -7.94 -5.63 -6.67
C LEU A 19 -7.15 -6.70 -5.94
N PRO A 20 -6.60 -7.68 -6.65
CA PRO A 20 -5.68 -8.64 -6.03
C PRO A 20 -4.49 -7.91 -5.40
N LEU A 21 -4.05 -8.39 -4.24
CA LEU A 21 -2.93 -7.81 -3.51
C LEU A 21 -1.75 -8.79 -3.54
N PRO A 22 -0.79 -8.62 -4.45
CA PRO A 22 0.45 -9.37 -4.41
C PRO A 22 1.23 -9.01 -3.15
N ALA A 23 1.74 -9.99 -2.43
CA ALA A 23 2.37 -9.73 -1.15
C ALA A 23 3.48 -10.73 -0.85
N CYS A 24 4.35 -10.33 0.07
CA CYS A 24 5.32 -11.23 0.71
C CYS A 24 4.87 -11.44 2.15
N GLN A 25 4.54 -12.68 2.50
CA GLN A 25 4.23 -13.06 3.86
C GLN A 25 5.46 -13.73 4.46
N GLN A 26 5.97 -13.17 5.56
CA GLN A 26 7.17 -13.69 6.20
C GLN A 26 7.10 -13.50 7.70
N MET A 27 7.95 -14.23 8.43
CA MET A 27 8.07 -14.07 9.88
C MET A 27 8.94 -12.84 10.17
N ASN A 28 8.44 -11.95 11.00
CA ASN A 28 9.25 -10.86 11.56
C ASN A 28 9.83 -11.34 12.88
N GLU A 29 11.16 -11.51 12.93
CA GLU A 29 11.82 -12.07 14.10
C GLU A 29 11.84 -11.11 15.28
N GLU A 30 11.90 -9.80 15.02
CA GLU A 30 11.91 -8.78 16.06
C GLU A 30 10.61 -8.77 16.87
N PHE A 31 9.47 -8.84 16.17
CA PHE A 31 8.14 -8.84 16.79
C PHE A 31 7.57 -10.24 16.98
N GLN A 32 8.27 -11.27 16.50
CA GLN A 32 7.87 -12.68 16.59
C GLN A 32 6.45 -12.93 16.08
N THR A 33 6.12 -12.28 14.97
CA THR A 33 4.82 -12.44 14.33
C THR A 33 4.97 -12.38 12.81
N VAL A 34 3.94 -12.81 12.12
CA VAL A 34 3.91 -12.75 10.67
C VAL A 34 3.69 -11.31 10.22
N GLU A 35 4.47 -10.88 9.22
CA GLU A 35 4.25 -9.60 8.56
C GLU A 35 3.88 -9.82 7.09
N VAL A 36 3.14 -8.86 6.54
CA VAL A 36 2.73 -8.87 5.15
C VAL A 36 3.24 -7.60 4.49
N ILE A 37 4.06 -7.76 3.47
CA ILE A 37 4.66 -6.65 2.72
C ILE A 37 3.98 -6.58 1.37
N SER A 38 3.56 -5.38 0.97
CA SER A 38 2.99 -5.13 -0.36
C SER A 38 3.60 -3.88 -0.95
N CYS A 39 3.56 -3.79 -2.27
CA CYS A 39 4.09 -2.65 -3.01
C CYS A 39 2.95 -1.96 -3.74
N HIS A 40 2.94 -0.62 -3.68
CA HIS A 40 1.86 0.17 -4.28
C HIS A 40 2.46 1.28 -5.14
N GLU A 41 2.01 1.37 -6.38
CA GLU A 41 2.40 2.45 -7.28
C GLU A 41 1.39 3.59 -7.21
N MET A 42 1.90 4.82 -7.26
CA MET A 42 1.05 6.01 -7.31
C MET A 42 0.51 6.20 -8.73
N THR A 43 -0.75 6.62 -8.82
CA THR A 43 -1.33 7.04 -10.09
C THR A 43 -0.77 8.41 -10.51
N ASP A 44 -0.97 8.76 -11.78
CA ASP A 44 -0.54 10.08 -12.29
C ASP A 44 -1.22 11.21 -11.53
N GLU A 45 -2.51 11.07 -11.22
CA GLU A 45 -3.26 12.07 -10.46
C GLU A 45 -2.69 12.25 -9.06
N GLU A 46 -2.30 11.16 -8.41
CA GLU A 46 -1.67 11.21 -7.09
C GLU A 46 -0.31 11.89 -7.13
N ILE A 47 0.49 11.61 -8.17
CA ILE A 47 1.80 12.27 -8.35
C ILE A 47 1.61 13.77 -8.53
N VAL A 48 0.66 14.19 -9.37
CA VAL A 48 0.36 15.61 -9.58
C VAL A 48 -0.07 16.28 -8.26
N LEU A 49 -0.92 15.62 -7.49
CA LEU A 49 -1.37 16.14 -6.19
C LEU A 49 -0.19 16.33 -5.23
N MET A 50 0.70 15.34 -5.14
CA MET A 50 1.87 15.42 -4.28
C MET A 50 2.81 16.55 -4.69
N LEU A 51 3.01 16.76 -6.00
CA LEU A 51 3.83 17.85 -6.50
C LEU A 51 3.23 19.21 -6.14
N LYS A 52 1.91 19.37 -6.24
CA LYS A 52 1.23 20.61 -5.82
C LYS A 52 1.44 20.86 -4.32
N GLN A 53 1.33 19.84 -3.50
CA GLN A 53 1.54 19.95 -2.06
C GLN A 53 2.97 20.39 -1.75
N ILE A 54 3.96 19.80 -2.41
CA ILE A 54 5.37 20.17 -2.24
C ILE A 54 5.60 21.65 -2.62
N LYS A 55 5.05 22.08 -3.75
CA LYS A 55 5.18 23.48 -4.19
C LYS A 55 4.50 24.45 -3.23
N ALA A 56 3.45 24.03 -2.54
CA ALA A 56 2.76 24.84 -1.54
C ALA A 56 3.45 24.83 -0.17
N GLY A 57 4.58 24.15 -0.04
CA GLY A 57 5.30 24.03 1.24
C GLY A 57 4.71 23.00 2.17
N GLN A 58 3.81 22.15 1.68
CA GLN A 58 3.20 21.07 2.46
C GLN A 58 3.99 19.79 2.27
N ARG A 59 3.99 18.94 3.28
CA ARG A 59 4.59 17.62 3.19
C ARG A 59 3.53 16.61 2.75
N PRO A 60 3.71 15.92 1.61
CA PRO A 60 2.77 14.90 1.20
C PRO A 60 2.66 13.78 2.22
N ALA A 61 1.47 13.24 2.38
CA ALA A 61 1.20 12.13 3.29
C ALA A 61 0.19 11.17 2.65
N VAL A 62 0.20 9.93 3.10
CA VAL A 62 -0.74 8.92 2.63
C VAL A 62 -1.54 8.39 3.81
N TYR A 63 -2.76 7.99 3.54
CA TYR A 63 -3.58 7.23 4.47
C TYR A 63 -3.50 5.75 4.12
N LEU A 64 -3.46 4.91 5.13
CA LEU A 64 -3.50 3.46 5.01
C LEU A 64 -4.71 2.94 5.79
N SER A 65 -5.56 2.19 5.10
CA SER A 65 -6.71 1.52 5.71
C SER A 65 -6.51 0.02 5.61
N VAL A 66 -6.60 -0.67 6.74
CA VAL A 66 -6.53 -2.13 6.80
C VAL A 66 -7.82 -2.63 7.44
N ILE A 67 -8.51 -3.51 6.74
CA ILE A 67 -9.81 -4.01 7.19
C ILE A 67 -9.65 -5.39 7.79
N GLY A 68 -10.13 -5.55 9.04
CA GLY A 68 -10.17 -6.85 9.72
C GLY A 68 -8.80 -7.42 10.10
N GLY A 69 -7.75 -6.59 10.17
CA GLY A 69 -6.40 -7.05 10.51
C GLY A 69 -5.75 -7.92 9.47
N GLN A 70 -6.38 -8.09 8.31
CA GLN A 70 -5.91 -8.85 7.17
C GLN A 70 -6.11 -8.02 5.90
N PRO A 71 -5.28 -8.17 4.85
CA PRO A 71 -5.62 -7.56 3.56
C PRO A 71 -7.03 -7.97 3.14
N PRO A 72 -7.79 -7.12 2.46
CA PRO A 72 -7.38 -6.01 1.61
C PRO A 72 -7.00 -4.74 2.34
N VAL A 73 -6.13 -3.98 1.68
CA VAL A 73 -5.59 -2.71 2.15
C VAL A 73 -5.97 -1.63 1.16
N ALA A 74 -6.26 -0.44 1.63
CA ALA A 74 -6.42 0.73 0.79
C ALA A 74 -5.40 1.79 1.17
N MET A 75 -4.81 2.44 0.18
CA MET A 75 -3.88 3.55 0.37
C MET A 75 -4.23 4.68 -0.57
N TRP A 76 -4.20 5.90 -0.07
CA TRP A 76 -4.45 7.09 -0.89
C TRP A 76 -3.68 8.29 -0.35
N VAL A 77 -3.44 9.26 -1.24
CA VAL A 77 -2.72 10.48 -0.89
C VAL A 77 -3.65 11.43 -0.16
N ARG A 78 -3.16 12.03 0.92
CA ARG A 78 -3.90 13.04 1.68
C ARG A 78 -4.08 14.29 0.83
N GLU A 79 -5.32 14.71 0.69
CA GLU A 79 -5.67 15.96 -0.02
C GLU A 79 -5.51 17.20 0.84
#